data_8a0c674c0bd0ab24c90bee0816868888
#
_entry.id   8a0c674c0bd0ab24c90bee0816868888
#
_cell.length_a   1.000
_cell.length_b   1.000
_cell.length_c   1.000
_cell.angle_alpha   90.00
_cell.angle_beta   90.00
_cell.angle_gamma   90.00
#
_symmetry.space_group_name_H-M   'P 1'
#
loop_
_entity.id
_entity.type
_entity.pdbx_description
1 polymer ?
#
loop_
_entity_poly.entity_id
_entity_poly.type
_entity_poly.pdbx_seq_one_letter_code
_entity_poly.pdbx_strand_id
1 'polypeptide(L)'
;MNISYTIQGPHLGTSAACTPVLRALPAWFGIEEALVRYSTEIDDLPTFVATDPDKQVIGFLTLKQHGLYSAEVYVMGIRPEVHHQGIGRALVSEAQAWLRKQAVEYLQVK
;
A
#
# COMPACT_ATOMS: atom_id res chain seq x y z
N MET A 1 19.15 -2.22 -12.63
CA MET A 1 19.41 -0.93 -11.96
C MET A 1 18.39 -0.71 -10.86
N ASN A 2 18.85 -0.41 -9.67
CA ASN A 2 17.92 -0.15 -8.55
C ASN A 2 17.39 1.27 -8.62
N ILE A 3 16.08 1.39 -8.39
CA ILE A 3 15.45 2.70 -8.29
C ILE A 3 15.58 3.23 -6.87
N SER A 4 15.75 4.54 -6.74
CA SER A 4 15.70 5.20 -5.43
C SER A 4 14.25 5.46 -5.05
N TYR A 5 13.91 5.21 -3.80
CA TYR A 5 12.55 5.48 -3.32
C TYR A 5 12.57 5.75 -1.82
N THR A 6 11.51 6.38 -1.35
CA THR A 6 11.29 6.68 0.07
C THR A 6 9.93 6.13 0.47
N ILE A 7 9.81 5.56 1.66
CA ILE A 7 8.54 5.10 2.19
C ILE A 7 8.08 6.03 3.29
N GLN A 8 6.84 6.48 3.20
CA GLN A 8 6.22 7.36 4.18
C GLN A 8 4.87 6.78 4.60
N GLY A 9 4.47 7.10 5.82
CA GLY A 9 3.19 6.67 6.34
C GLY A 9 3.23 6.31 7.81
N PRO A 10 2.10 5.88 8.37
CA PRO A 10 0.83 5.74 7.64
C PRO A 10 0.13 7.09 7.45
N HIS A 11 -0.57 7.22 6.34
CA HIS A 11 -1.38 8.41 6.03
C HIS A 11 -2.80 7.98 5.71
N LEU A 12 -3.76 8.86 5.99
CA LEU A 12 -5.14 8.73 5.52
C LEU A 12 -5.32 9.61 4.29
N GLY A 13 -6.42 9.40 3.58
CA GLY A 13 -6.77 10.24 2.45
C GLY A 13 -5.88 10.07 1.23
N THR A 14 -5.37 8.85 0.99
CA THR A 14 -4.39 8.61 -0.06
C THR A 14 -4.97 8.05 -1.37
N SER A 15 -6.30 7.93 -1.49
CA SER A 15 -6.89 7.26 -2.65
C SER A 15 -6.47 7.90 -3.97
N ALA A 16 -6.40 9.24 -4.02
CA ALA A 16 -6.00 9.93 -5.24
C ALA A 16 -4.59 9.55 -5.69
N ALA A 17 -3.70 9.29 -4.75
CA ALA A 17 -2.33 8.88 -5.06
C ALA A 17 -2.22 7.37 -5.37
N CYS A 18 -3.07 6.55 -4.75
CA CYS A 18 -3.00 5.09 -4.89
C CYS A 18 -3.75 4.57 -6.11
N THR A 19 -4.86 5.21 -6.48
CA THR A 19 -5.69 4.76 -7.60
C THR A 19 -4.92 4.61 -8.91
N PRO A 20 -4.04 5.57 -9.30
CA PRO A 20 -3.27 5.39 -10.53
C PRO A 20 -2.38 4.15 -10.51
N VAL A 21 -1.86 3.76 -9.33
CA VAL A 21 -1.06 2.54 -9.21
C VAL A 21 -1.92 1.31 -9.48
N LEU A 22 -3.12 1.26 -8.89
CA LEU A 22 -4.06 0.15 -9.13
C LEU A 22 -4.45 0.06 -10.60
N ARG A 23 -4.72 1.20 -11.23
CA ARG A 23 -5.11 1.23 -12.65
C ARG A 23 -3.99 0.77 -13.58
N ALA A 24 -2.73 0.87 -13.13
CA ALA A 24 -1.59 0.42 -13.91
C ALA A 24 -1.38 -1.11 -13.84
N LEU A 25 -2.09 -1.80 -12.94
CA LEU A 25 -1.90 -3.23 -12.72
C LEU A 25 -2.88 -4.05 -13.54
N PRO A 26 -2.40 -5.04 -14.33
CA PRO A 26 -3.28 -5.87 -15.16
C PRO A 26 -4.36 -6.61 -14.38
N ALA A 27 -4.09 -6.94 -13.12
CA ALA A 27 -5.03 -7.67 -12.27
C ALA A 27 -6.34 -6.89 -12.05
N TRP A 28 -6.33 -5.57 -12.21
CA TRP A 28 -7.51 -4.72 -12.01
C TRP A 28 -8.17 -4.30 -13.32
N PHE A 29 -7.64 -4.75 -14.43
CA PHE A 29 -8.16 -4.38 -15.74
C PHE A 29 -9.56 -4.98 -15.93
N GLY A 30 -10.53 -4.12 -16.23
CA GLY A 30 -11.92 -4.56 -16.42
C GLY A 30 -12.72 -4.78 -15.14
N ILE A 31 -12.13 -4.51 -13.96
CA ILE A 31 -12.81 -4.70 -12.67
C ILE A 31 -13.04 -3.32 -12.03
N GLU A 32 -13.74 -2.46 -12.76
CA GLU A 32 -13.91 -1.06 -12.35
C GLU A 32 -14.66 -0.91 -11.02
N GLU A 33 -15.70 -1.70 -10.80
CA GLU A 33 -16.47 -1.63 -9.55
C GLU A 33 -15.60 -1.94 -8.33
N ALA A 34 -14.77 -2.97 -8.43
CA ALA A 34 -13.86 -3.34 -7.35
C ALA A 34 -12.82 -2.24 -7.11
N LEU A 35 -12.29 -1.67 -8.19
CA LEU A 35 -11.29 -0.62 -8.10
C LEU A 35 -11.85 0.62 -7.41
N VAL A 36 -13.06 1.03 -7.78
CA VAL A 36 -13.73 2.19 -7.16
C VAL A 36 -13.97 1.93 -5.68
N ARG A 37 -14.43 0.73 -5.32
CA ARG A 37 -14.65 0.37 -3.92
C ARG A 37 -13.37 0.44 -3.11
N TYR A 38 -12.27 -0.16 -3.61
CA TYR A 38 -11.00 -0.11 -2.92
C TYR A 38 -10.48 1.32 -2.79
N SER A 39 -10.61 2.12 -3.85
CA SER A 39 -10.18 3.52 -3.81
C SER A 39 -10.92 4.30 -2.73
N THR A 40 -12.22 4.08 -2.58
CA THR A 40 -13.01 4.73 -1.55
C THR A 40 -12.58 4.30 -0.15
N GLU A 41 -12.36 3.01 0.04
CA GLU A 41 -11.99 2.47 1.36
C GLU A 41 -10.58 2.88 1.77
N ILE A 42 -9.66 3.02 0.82
CA ILE A 42 -8.27 3.44 1.10
C ILE A 42 -8.23 4.79 1.82
N ASP A 43 -9.14 5.70 1.49
CA ASP A 43 -9.14 7.02 2.12
C ASP A 43 -9.29 6.97 3.64
N ASP A 44 -9.97 5.95 4.16
CA ASP A 44 -10.24 5.84 5.59
C ASP A 44 -9.26 4.91 6.31
N LEU A 45 -8.28 4.37 5.60
CA LEU A 45 -7.38 3.36 6.15
C LEU A 45 -5.92 3.83 6.14
N PRO A 46 -5.13 3.41 7.15
CA PRO A 46 -3.71 3.78 7.20
C PRO A 46 -2.96 3.16 6.03
N THR A 47 -2.26 4.01 5.28
CA THR A 47 -1.60 3.62 4.05
C THR A 47 -0.16 4.11 4.03
N PHE A 48 0.76 3.20 3.72
CA PHE A 48 2.17 3.52 3.46
C PHE A 48 2.35 3.68 1.97
N VAL A 49 3.10 4.71 1.58
CA VAL A 49 3.36 4.98 0.17
C VAL A 49 4.86 5.00 -0.10
N ALA A 50 5.25 4.46 -1.24
CA ALA A 50 6.61 4.55 -1.75
C ALA A 50 6.62 5.58 -2.87
N THR A 51 7.51 6.54 -2.76
CA THR A 51 7.64 7.62 -3.74
C THR A 51 9.02 7.63 -4.37
N ASP A 52 9.09 7.97 -5.64
CA ASP A 52 10.35 8.13 -6.35
C ASP A 52 10.95 9.52 -6.10
N PRO A 53 12.15 9.83 -6.64
CA PRO A 53 12.76 11.15 -6.44
C PRO A 53 11.92 12.32 -6.97
N ASP A 54 11.02 12.06 -7.93
CA ASP A 54 10.10 13.06 -8.46
C ASP A 54 8.82 13.17 -7.63
N LYS A 55 8.75 12.48 -6.49
CA LYS A 55 7.62 12.46 -5.56
C LYS A 55 6.37 11.81 -6.14
N GLN A 56 6.53 10.98 -7.15
CA GLN A 56 5.41 10.18 -7.67
C GLN A 56 5.26 8.90 -6.86
N VAL A 57 4.03 8.52 -6.57
CA VAL A 57 3.75 7.27 -5.87
C VAL A 57 3.95 6.11 -6.83
N ILE A 58 4.90 5.24 -6.50
CA ILE A 58 5.24 4.06 -7.30
C ILE A 58 4.77 2.77 -6.66
N GLY A 59 4.32 2.83 -5.42
CA GLY A 59 3.76 1.69 -4.71
C GLY A 59 3.08 2.14 -3.43
N PHE A 60 2.21 1.27 -2.90
CA PHE A 60 1.53 1.56 -1.65
C PHE A 60 1.08 0.27 -0.97
N LEU A 61 0.80 0.38 0.32
CA LEU A 61 0.27 -0.72 1.13
C LEU A 61 -0.72 -0.13 2.12
N THR A 62 -1.96 -0.62 2.08
CA THR A 62 -3.03 -0.19 2.97
C THR A 62 -3.31 -1.29 3.98
N LEU A 63 -3.40 -0.91 5.25
CA LEU A 63 -3.70 -1.83 6.34
C LEU A 63 -5.13 -1.71 6.79
N LYS A 64 -5.71 -2.83 7.21
CA LYS A 64 -7.00 -2.87 7.87
C LYS A 64 -6.86 -3.65 9.16
N GLN A 65 -7.16 -3.01 10.29
CA GLN A 65 -7.03 -3.64 11.60
C GLN A 65 -8.30 -4.41 11.94
N HIS A 66 -8.12 -5.63 12.45
CA HIS A 66 -9.21 -6.53 12.82
C HIS A 66 -9.18 -6.80 14.31
N GLY A 67 -9.42 -5.78 15.13
CA GLY A 67 -9.36 -5.91 16.57
C GLY A 67 -8.04 -5.41 17.14
N LEU A 68 -7.71 -5.82 18.37
CA LEU A 68 -6.58 -5.26 19.10
C LEU A 68 -5.23 -5.83 18.68
N TYR A 69 -5.22 -7.06 18.18
CA TYR A 69 -3.96 -7.80 18.01
C TYR A 69 -3.67 -8.23 16.58
N SER A 70 -4.56 -7.96 15.64
CA SER A 70 -4.35 -8.39 14.26
C SER A 70 -4.73 -7.32 13.26
N ALA A 71 -4.01 -7.34 12.14
CA ALA A 71 -4.28 -6.48 11.00
C ALA A 71 -4.06 -7.29 9.73
N GLU A 72 -4.55 -6.79 8.61
CA GLU A 72 -4.27 -7.40 7.31
C GLU A 72 -3.73 -6.36 6.34
N VAL A 73 -2.95 -6.82 5.37
CA VAL A 73 -2.63 -6.03 4.20
C VAL A 73 -3.89 -6.05 3.35
N TYR A 74 -4.66 -4.98 3.42
CA TYR A 74 -5.96 -4.90 2.77
C TYR A 74 -5.83 -4.83 1.25
N VAL A 75 -4.94 -3.96 0.80
CA VAL A 75 -4.59 -3.85 -0.61
C VAL A 75 -3.16 -3.33 -0.72
N MET A 76 -2.42 -3.84 -1.69
CA MET A 76 -1.06 -3.42 -1.96
C MET A 76 -0.86 -3.40 -3.47
N GLY A 77 -0.21 -2.37 -3.98
CA GLY A 77 0.08 -2.26 -5.39
C GLY A 77 1.45 -1.65 -5.61
N ILE A 78 2.15 -2.18 -6.60
CA ILE A 78 3.45 -1.67 -7.05
C ILE A 78 3.35 -1.47 -8.56
N ARG A 79 3.76 -0.31 -9.07
CA ARG A 79 3.73 -0.08 -10.52
C ARG A 79 4.55 -1.15 -11.23
N PRO A 80 4.05 -1.69 -12.37
CA PRO A 80 4.74 -2.79 -13.05
C PRO A 80 6.19 -2.48 -13.44
N GLU A 81 6.48 -1.24 -13.83
CA GLU A 81 7.82 -0.84 -14.28
C GLU A 81 8.86 -0.88 -13.16
N VAL A 82 8.44 -0.95 -11.90
CA VAL A 82 9.36 -1.02 -10.76
C VAL A 82 9.22 -2.31 -9.95
N HIS A 83 8.62 -3.34 -10.56
CA HIS A 83 8.57 -4.66 -9.92
C HIS A 83 9.97 -5.22 -9.73
N HIS A 84 10.13 -6.11 -8.76
CA HIS A 84 11.40 -6.79 -8.44
C HIS A 84 12.50 -5.85 -7.93
N GLN A 85 12.12 -4.66 -7.42
CA GLN A 85 13.05 -3.71 -6.80
C GLN A 85 13.02 -3.75 -5.27
N GLY A 86 12.27 -4.70 -4.68
CA GLY A 86 12.17 -4.83 -3.23
C GLY A 86 11.21 -3.85 -2.58
N ILE A 87 10.43 -3.10 -3.35
CA ILE A 87 9.53 -2.08 -2.81
C ILE A 87 8.42 -2.70 -1.97
N GLY A 88 7.82 -3.79 -2.44
CA GLY A 88 6.78 -4.49 -1.68
C GLY A 88 7.27 -4.99 -0.34
N ARG A 89 8.46 -5.58 -0.32
CA ARG A 89 9.08 -6.05 0.93
C ARG A 89 9.35 -4.88 1.88
N ALA A 90 9.82 -3.76 1.36
CA ALA A 90 10.09 -2.58 2.16
C ALA A 90 8.79 -2.01 2.76
N LEU A 91 7.71 -1.97 1.97
CA LEU A 91 6.41 -1.54 2.46
C LEU A 91 5.90 -2.44 3.58
N VAL A 92 5.99 -3.75 3.42
CA VAL A 92 5.58 -4.71 4.45
C VAL A 92 6.42 -4.52 5.71
N SER A 93 7.72 -4.33 5.57
CA SER A 93 8.63 -4.12 6.70
C SER A 93 8.27 -2.87 7.49
N GLU A 94 7.98 -1.77 6.81
CA GLU A 94 7.56 -0.53 7.47
C GLU A 94 6.21 -0.70 8.17
N ALA A 95 5.27 -1.38 7.53
CA ALA A 95 3.97 -1.65 8.11
C ALA A 95 4.10 -2.50 9.38
N GLN A 96 4.94 -3.54 9.35
CA GLN A 96 5.18 -4.40 10.50
C GLN A 96 5.79 -3.61 11.66
N ALA A 97 6.76 -2.74 11.38
CA ALA A 97 7.40 -1.92 12.39
C ALA A 97 6.39 -0.99 13.06
N TRP A 98 5.51 -0.38 12.27
CA TRP A 98 4.47 0.49 12.81
C TRP A 98 3.48 -0.28 13.67
N LEU A 99 3.06 -1.48 13.21
CA LEU A 99 2.11 -2.31 13.95
C LEU A 99 2.68 -2.77 15.29
N ARG A 100 3.98 -3.08 15.36
CA ARG A 100 4.63 -3.45 16.62
C ARG A 100 4.55 -2.31 17.63
N LYS A 101 4.69 -1.08 17.19
CA LYS A 101 4.56 0.09 18.06
C LYS A 101 3.13 0.28 18.56
N GLN A 102 2.14 -0.25 17.83
CA GLN A 102 0.74 -0.22 18.23
C GLN A 102 0.32 -1.47 19.04
N ALA A 103 1.28 -2.32 19.39
CA ALA A 103 1.06 -3.59 20.09
C ALA A 103 0.18 -4.58 19.30
N VAL A 104 0.21 -4.49 17.98
CA VAL A 104 -0.48 -5.43 17.09
C VAL A 104 0.49 -6.57 16.78
N GLU A 105 0.09 -7.80 17.13
CA GLU A 105 0.99 -8.96 17.06
C GLU A 105 0.96 -9.70 15.72
N TYR A 106 -0.17 -9.64 15.00
CA TYR A 106 -0.37 -10.45 13.81
C TYR A 106 -0.68 -9.58 12.61
N LEU A 107 0.05 -9.83 11.53
CA LEU A 107 -0.21 -9.22 10.23
C LEU A 107 -0.54 -10.33 9.24
N GLN A 108 -1.70 -10.24 8.61
CA GLN A 108 -2.15 -11.17 7.59
C GLN A 108 -2.06 -10.51 6.21
N VAL A 109 -1.71 -11.30 5.21
CA VAL A 109 -1.76 -10.88 3.82
C VAL A 109 -2.99 -11.53 3.19
N LYS A 110 -3.86 -10.69 2.70
CA LYS A 110 -5.11 -11.15 2.09
C LYS A 110 -4.91 -11.70 0.68
#